data_5a710a4d5baef5c698a719c9ea31834d
#
_entry.id   5a710a4d5baef5c698a719c9ea31834d
#
_cell.length_a   1.000
_cell.length_b   1.000
_cell.length_c   1.000
_cell.angle_alpha   90.00
_cell.angle_beta   90.00
_cell.angle_gamma   90.00
#
_symmetry.space_group_name_H-M   'P 1'
#
loop_
_entity.id
_entity.type
_entity.pdbx_description
1 polymer ?
#
loop_
_entity_poly.entity_id
_entity_poly.type
_entity_poly.pdbx_seq_one_letter_code
_entity_poly.pdbx_strand_id
1 'polypeptide(L)'
;MTQAEVLFITYGMSSVFMAIGLLFTNAETLRLMRSTKPITIFETLSSTVGIVPVIVIVFVVLLVVMHIFLNKTLAGRSVTLLGGNKDAAYLCGFNTKRAMRMIYSINGLFAAMGAIALVSRVTTATATCGTGYETNAILCVVVGGTSLKGGKGSVLRTMLGVILITLLGNCMNLLGLSTYMQSIMRGAVLVIAIWLDNRREL
;
A
#
# COMPACT_ATOMS: atom_id res chain seq x y z
N MET A 1 -10.24 20.33 8.61
CA MET A 1 -9.21 19.42 9.11
C MET A 1 -7.96 19.61 8.26
N THR A 2 -6.84 19.88 8.89
CA THR A 2 -5.53 19.97 8.26
C THR A 2 -5.05 18.58 7.86
N GLN A 3 -4.14 18.47 6.87
CA GLN A 3 -3.60 17.17 6.46
C GLN A 3 -2.89 16.45 7.62
N ALA A 4 -2.26 17.20 8.52
CA ALA A 4 -1.62 16.66 9.72
C ALA A 4 -2.61 15.98 10.68
N GLU A 5 -3.78 16.58 10.93
CA GLU A 5 -4.81 16.01 11.80
C GLU A 5 -5.30 14.66 11.28
N VAL A 6 -5.49 14.53 9.96
CA VAL A 6 -5.91 13.27 9.34
C VAL A 6 -4.86 12.17 9.51
N LEU A 7 -3.57 12.50 9.36
CA LEU A 7 -2.48 11.54 9.57
C LEU A 7 -2.43 11.04 11.03
N PHE A 8 -2.57 11.93 12.01
CA PHE A 8 -2.57 11.53 13.43
C PHE A 8 -3.77 10.66 13.78
N ILE A 9 -4.96 10.98 13.26
CA ILE A 9 -6.17 10.18 13.49
C ILE A 9 -6.03 8.77 12.87
N THR A 10 -5.53 8.68 11.64
CA THR A 10 -5.35 7.38 10.98
C THR A 10 -4.28 6.52 11.66
N TYR A 11 -3.18 7.14 12.12
CA TYR A 11 -2.14 6.45 12.89
C TYR A 11 -2.65 5.97 14.25
N GLY A 12 -3.38 6.82 14.97
CA GLY A 12 -4.02 6.43 16.23
C GLY A 12 -5.00 5.27 16.06
N MET A 13 -5.82 5.29 15.00
CA MET A 13 -6.75 4.21 14.69
C MET A 13 -6.03 2.91 14.32
N SER A 14 -4.92 3.00 13.60
CA SER A 14 -4.05 1.85 13.30
C SER A 14 -3.53 1.19 14.58
N SER A 15 -3.08 1.99 15.55
CA SER A 15 -2.59 1.49 16.85
C SER A 15 -3.70 0.79 17.66
N VAL A 16 -4.94 1.33 17.60
CA VAL A 16 -6.10 0.69 18.25
C VAL A 16 -6.40 -0.67 17.61
N PHE A 17 -6.47 -0.75 16.28
CA PHE A 17 -6.71 -2.04 15.59
C PHE A 17 -5.60 -3.05 15.86
N MET A 18 -4.34 -2.62 15.90
CA MET A 18 -3.21 -3.48 16.25
C MET A 18 -3.34 -4.01 17.68
N ALA A 19 -3.67 -3.16 18.65
CA ALA A 19 -3.87 -3.55 20.05
C ALA A 19 -5.05 -4.54 20.20
N ILE A 20 -6.16 -4.31 19.51
CA ILE A 20 -7.29 -5.25 19.46
C ILE A 20 -6.82 -6.61 18.91
N GLY A 21 -6.07 -6.62 17.81
CA GLY A 21 -5.51 -7.85 17.25
C GLY A 21 -4.63 -8.61 18.25
N LEU A 22 -3.76 -7.93 18.97
CA LEU A 22 -2.90 -8.51 20.02
C LEU A 22 -3.72 -9.10 21.17
N LEU A 23 -4.77 -8.41 21.62
CA LEU A 23 -5.66 -8.91 22.67
C LEU A 23 -6.38 -10.19 22.26
N PHE A 24 -6.92 -10.24 21.03
CA PHE A 24 -7.62 -11.44 20.55
C PHE A 24 -6.69 -12.64 20.32
N THR A 25 -5.43 -12.40 19.96
CA THR A 25 -4.45 -13.46 19.70
C THR A 25 -3.57 -13.78 20.91
N ASN A 26 -3.76 -13.10 22.05
CA ASN A 26 -2.84 -13.17 23.21
C ASN A 26 -1.37 -12.93 22.82
N ALA A 27 -1.16 -12.06 21.82
CA ALA A 27 0.16 -11.78 21.22
C ALA A 27 0.85 -13.03 20.62
N GLU A 28 0.13 -14.13 20.42
CA GLU A 28 0.67 -15.34 19.83
C GLU A 28 0.67 -15.28 18.28
N THR A 29 1.63 -15.98 17.69
CA THR A 29 1.71 -16.16 16.25
C THR A 29 0.73 -17.26 15.82
N LEU A 30 -0.27 -16.91 15.04
CA LEU A 30 -1.20 -17.88 14.46
C LEU A 30 -0.56 -18.54 13.24
N ARG A 31 -0.42 -19.89 13.27
CA ARG A 31 0.09 -20.67 12.14
C ARG A 31 -1.06 -21.29 11.36
N LEU A 32 -1.15 -21.03 10.07
CA LEU A 32 -2.18 -21.59 9.20
C LEU A 32 -2.09 -23.12 9.08
N MET A 33 -0.89 -23.70 9.19
CA MET A 33 -0.66 -25.15 9.07
C MET A 33 -1.15 -25.98 10.25
N ARG A 34 -1.64 -25.37 11.35
CA ARG A 34 -2.12 -26.12 12.52
C ARG A 34 -3.57 -26.58 12.38
N SER A 35 -4.27 -26.19 11.34
CA SER A 35 -5.65 -26.63 11.06
C SER A 35 -5.65 -27.92 10.25
N THR A 36 -6.41 -28.91 10.71
CA THR A 36 -6.61 -30.22 10.03
C THR A 36 -7.36 -30.08 8.69
N LYS A 37 -7.87 -28.89 8.40
CA LYS A 37 -8.47 -28.54 7.11
C LYS A 37 -7.81 -27.24 6.62
N PRO A 38 -6.95 -27.32 5.61
CA PRO A 38 -6.38 -26.11 5.00
C PRO A 38 -7.50 -25.25 4.41
N ILE A 39 -7.44 -23.94 4.67
CA ILE A 39 -8.42 -23.03 4.10
C ILE A 39 -8.07 -22.88 2.62
N THR A 40 -8.89 -23.45 1.76
CA THR A 40 -8.70 -23.56 0.30
C THR A 40 -8.27 -22.24 -0.36
N ILE A 41 -8.73 -21.10 0.16
CA ILE A 41 -8.37 -19.76 -0.37
C ILE A 41 -6.86 -19.48 -0.24
N PHE A 42 -6.24 -19.83 0.89
CA PHE A 42 -4.81 -19.58 1.09
C PHE A 42 -3.94 -20.53 0.27
N GLU A 43 -4.36 -21.77 0.10
CA GLU A 43 -3.69 -22.72 -0.78
C GLU A 43 -3.78 -22.30 -2.24
N THR A 44 -4.96 -21.87 -2.70
CA THR A 44 -5.15 -21.38 -4.07
C THR A 44 -4.30 -20.15 -4.36
N LEU A 45 -4.20 -19.20 -3.42
CA LEU A 45 -3.38 -18.00 -3.58
C LEU A 45 -1.88 -18.31 -3.56
N SER A 46 -1.45 -19.33 -2.82
CA SER A 46 -0.04 -19.75 -2.79
C SER A 46 0.32 -20.73 -3.90
N SER A 47 -0.68 -21.24 -4.64
CA SER A 47 -0.46 -22.13 -5.77
C SER A 47 0.15 -21.40 -6.97
N THR A 48 0.74 -22.17 -7.88
CA THR A 48 1.27 -21.69 -9.14
C THR A 48 0.46 -22.21 -10.32
N VAL A 49 0.11 -21.35 -11.25
CA VAL A 49 -0.47 -21.73 -12.54
C VAL A 49 0.68 -21.74 -13.56
N GLY A 50 1.22 -22.94 -13.82
CA GLY A 50 2.45 -23.10 -14.59
C GLY A 50 3.65 -22.52 -13.85
N ILE A 51 4.29 -21.50 -14.40
CA ILE A 51 5.49 -20.85 -13.83
C ILE A 51 5.10 -19.62 -12.96
N VAL A 52 3.86 -19.10 -13.10
CA VAL A 52 3.44 -17.84 -12.47
C VAL A 52 2.64 -18.11 -11.19
N PRO A 53 3.04 -17.57 -10.04
CA PRO A 53 2.23 -17.63 -8.81
C PRO A 53 0.89 -16.91 -8.99
N VAL A 54 -0.20 -17.50 -8.50
CA VAL A 54 -1.55 -16.90 -8.57
C VAL A 54 -1.59 -15.50 -7.99
N ILE A 55 -0.83 -15.24 -6.94
CA ILE A 55 -0.73 -13.91 -6.30
C ILE A 55 -0.24 -12.82 -7.27
N VAL A 56 0.65 -13.15 -8.21
CA VAL A 56 1.14 -12.21 -9.24
C VAL A 56 0.04 -11.92 -10.25
N ILE A 57 -0.75 -12.93 -10.62
CA ILE A 57 -1.88 -12.75 -11.55
C ILE A 57 -2.92 -11.82 -10.91
N VAL A 58 -3.27 -12.06 -9.63
CA VAL A 58 -4.19 -11.19 -8.87
C VAL A 58 -3.65 -9.76 -8.81
N PHE A 59 -2.37 -9.58 -8.52
CA PHE A 59 -1.73 -8.25 -8.49
C PHE A 59 -1.85 -7.53 -9.82
N VAL A 60 -1.55 -8.19 -10.94
CA VAL A 60 -1.63 -7.60 -12.29
C VAL A 60 -3.07 -7.24 -12.63
N VAL A 61 -4.04 -8.10 -12.33
CA VAL A 61 -5.47 -7.81 -12.54
C VAL A 61 -5.89 -6.57 -11.76
N LEU A 62 -5.55 -6.48 -10.48
CA LEU A 62 -5.86 -5.32 -9.64
C LEU A 62 -5.20 -4.03 -10.15
N LEU A 63 -3.97 -4.12 -10.65
CA LEU A 63 -3.26 -3.00 -11.24
C LEU A 63 -3.96 -2.49 -12.51
N VAL A 64 -4.39 -3.40 -13.39
CA VAL A 64 -5.15 -3.05 -14.61
C VAL A 64 -6.50 -2.42 -14.25
N VAL A 65 -7.22 -3.01 -13.30
CA VAL A 65 -8.50 -2.48 -12.82
C VAL A 65 -8.32 -1.05 -12.27
N MET A 66 -7.30 -0.82 -11.42
CA MET A 66 -7.04 0.50 -10.87
C MET A 66 -6.57 1.50 -11.92
N HIS A 67 -5.79 1.05 -12.89
CA HIS A 67 -5.38 1.92 -14.01
C HIS A 67 -6.59 2.39 -14.82
N ILE A 68 -7.51 1.48 -15.17
CA ILE A 68 -8.75 1.81 -15.86
C ILE A 68 -9.63 2.70 -14.99
N PHE A 69 -9.79 2.36 -13.70
CA PHE A 69 -10.59 3.13 -12.76
C PHE A 69 -10.13 4.59 -12.68
N LEU A 70 -8.84 4.84 -12.46
CA LEU A 70 -8.31 6.20 -12.33
C LEU A 70 -8.37 7.00 -13.63
N ASN A 71 -8.09 6.37 -14.78
CA ASN A 71 -7.98 7.10 -16.06
C ASN A 71 -9.30 7.20 -16.82
N LYS A 72 -10.19 6.21 -16.69
CA LYS A 72 -11.39 6.10 -17.55
C LYS A 72 -12.70 6.39 -16.82
N THR A 73 -12.73 6.45 -15.47
CA THR A 73 -13.97 6.70 -14.73
C THR A 73 -14.07 8.14 -14.22
N LEU A 74 -15.31 8.65 -14.10
CA LEU A 74 -15.59 9.95 -13.49
C LEU A 74 -15.16 9.98 -12.01
N ALA A 75 -15.31 8.83 -11.33
CA ALA A 75 -14.87 8.67 -9.94
C ALA A 75 -13.34 8.81 -9.81
N GLY A 76 -12.55 8.19 -10.71
CA GLY A 76 -11.11 8.35 -10.73
C GLY A 76 -10.66 9.78 -11.01
N ARG A 77 -11.32 10.45 -11.96
CA ARG A 77 -11.07 11.89 -12.23
C ARG A 77 -11.38 12.77 -11.02
N SER A 78 -12.47 12.49 -10.29
CA SER A 78 -12.79 13.23 -9.06
C SER A 78 -11.72 13.06 -7.99
N VAL A 79 -11.10 11.87 -7.89
CA VAL A 79 -9.99 11.60 -6.96
C VAL A 79 -8.77 12.46 -7.30
N THR A 80 -8.39 12.52 -8.56
CA THR A 80 -7.22 13.30 -9.02
C THR A 80 -7.44 14.79 -8.81
N LEU A 81 -8.62 15.32 -9.17
CA LEU A 81 -8.99 16.72 -8.97
C LEU A 81 -9.03 17.09 -7.48
N LEU A 82 -9.60 16.23 -6.65
CA LEU A 82 -9.66 16.43 -5.19
C LEU A 82 -8.26 16.50 -4.57
N GLY A 83 -7.35 15.66 -5.07
CA GLY A 83 -5.95 15.66 -4.62
C GLY A 83 -5.20 16.94 -4.99
N GLY A 84 -5.52 17.56 -6.14
CA GLY A 84 -4.88 18.79 -6.59
C GLY A 84 -5.41 20.04 -5.86
N ASN A 85 -6.72 20.20 -5.83
CA ASN A 85 -7.36 21.31 -5.13
C ASN A 85 -8.80 20.94 -4.75
N LYS A 86 -9.05 20.86 -3.44
CA LYS A 86 -10.34 20.46 -2.88
C LYS A 86 -11.46 21.47 -3.18
N ASP A 87 -11.14 22.76 -3.16
CA ASP A 87 -12.13 23.82 -3.39
C ASP A 87 -12.47 23.92 -4.88
N ALA A 88 -11.47 23.78 -5.75
CA ALA A 88 -11.71 23.71 -7.19
C ALA A 88 -12.57 22.48 -7.57
N ALA A 89 -12.31 21.31 -6.97
CA ALA A 89 -13.12 20.12 -7.18
C ALA A 89 -14.58 20.32 -6.75
N TYR A 90 -14.80 21.02 -5.63
CA TYR A 90 -16.14 21.36 -5.15
C TYR A 90 -16.86 22.31 -6.10
N LEU A 91 -16.18 23.37 -6.59
CA LEU A 91 -16.72 24.32 -7.56
C LEU A 91 -17.07 23.67 -8.91
N CYS A 92 -16.34 22.63 -9.30
CA CYS A 92 -16.65 21.81 -10.49
C CYS A 92 -17.83 20.84 -10.27
N GLY A 93 -18.56 20.92 -9.13
CA GLY A 93 -19.73 20.10 -8.86
C GLY A 93 -19.43 18.68 -8.34
N PHE A 94 -18.18 18.34 -8.04
CA PHE A 94 -17.84 17.05 -7.47
C PHE A 94 -18.17 16.99 -5.97
N ASN A 95 -18.84 15.91 -5.57
CA ASN A 95 -19.13 15.69 -4.15
C ASN A 95 -17.88 15.20 -3.41
N THR A 96 -17.13 16.14 -2.83
CA THR A 96 -15.84 15.90 -2.15
C THR A 96 -15.96 14.89 -1.00
N LYS A 97 -17.08 14.91 -0.24
CA LYS A 97 -17.32 13.96 0.86
C LYS A 97 -17.53 12.52 0.36
N ARG A 98 -18.23 12.35 -0.77
CA ARG A 98 -18.43 11.02 -1.38
C ARG A 98 -17.13 10.49 -1.97
N ALA A 99 -16.37 11.33 -2.66
CA ALA A 99 -15.07 10.97 -3.21
C ALA A 99 -14.08 10.54 -2.11
N MET A 100 -14.01 11.29 -1.01
CA MET A 100 -13.17 10.98 0.14
C MET A 100 -13.53 9.62 0.74
N ARG A 101 -14.82 9.36 1.03
CA ARG A 101 -15.27 8.06 1.56
C ARG A 101 -14.89 6.91 0.62
N MET A 102 -15.07 7.09 -0.68
CA MET A 102 -14.71 6.08 -1.68
C MET A 102 -13.21 5.77 -1.67
N ILE A 103 -12.33 6.79 -1.59
CA ILE A 103 -10.88 6.62 -1.51
C ILE A 103 -10.51 5.76 -0.30
N TYR A 104 -11.01 6.11 0.89
CA TYR A 104 -10.72 5.35 2.11
C TYR A 104 -11.26 3.92 2.07
N SER A 105 -12.47 3.72 1.50
CA SER A 105 -13.05 2.38 1.34
C SER A 105 -12.22 1.50 0.40
N ILE A 106 -11.80 2.04 -0.73
CA ILE A 106 -10.93 1.33 -1.69
C ILE A 106 -9.58 1.01 -1.05
N ASN A 107 -8.98 1.98 -0.34
CA ASN A 107 -7.72 1.76 0.36
C ASN A 107 -7.81 0.64 1.40
N GLY A 108 -8.88 0.63 2.21
CA GLY A 108 -9.13 -0.43 3.19
C GLY A 108 -9.31 -1.81 2.53
N LEU A 109 -10.02 -1.87 1.41
CA LEU A 109 -10.19 -3.10 0.64
C LEU A 109 -8.86 -3.63 0.11
N PHE A 110 -8.03 -2.78 -0.48
CA PHE A 110 -6.69 -3.19 -0.95
C PHE A 110 -5.77 -3.59 0.18
N ALA A 111 -5.84 -2.91 1.34
CA ALA A 111 -5.08 -3.29 2.52
C ALA A 111 -5.47 -4.70 3.02
N ALA A 112 -6.77 -5.02 3.06
CA ALA A 112 -7.26 -6.34 3.41
C ALA A 112 -6.81 -7.43 2.42
N MET A 113 -6.87 -7.15 1.11
CA MET A 113 -6.37 -8.06 0.08
C MET A 113 -4.86 -8.28 0.21
N GLY A 114 -4.09 -7.22 0.49
CA GLY A 114 -2.66 -7.29 0.74
C GLY A 114 -2.32 -8.13 1.97
N ALA A 115 -3.10 -8.00 3.05
CA ALA A 115 -2.93 -8.81 4.27
C ALA A 115 -3.18 -10.30 4.00
N ILE A 116 -4.24 -10.64 3.26
CA ILE A 116 -4.53 -12.02 2.85
C ILE A 116 -3.38 -12.59 2.00
N ALA A 117 -2.88 -11.82 1.04
CA ALA A 117 -1.77 -12.19 0.19
C ALA A 117 -0.48 -12.44 1.00
N LEU A 118 -0.20 -11.57 1.98
CA LEU A 118 0.96 -11.70 2.86
C LEU A 118 0.88 -12.97 3.71
N VAL A 119 -0.27 -13.19 4.37
CA VAL A 119 -0.51 -14.36 5.23
C VAL A 119 -0.46 -15.66 4.42
N SER A 120 -0.99 -15.67 3.21
CA SER A 120 -0.89 -16.81 2.28
C SER A 120 0.57 -17.17 1.95
N ARG A 121 1.43 -16.16 1.78
CA ARG A 121 2.84 -16.37 1.45
C ARG A 121 3.69 -16.80 2.65
N VAL A 122 3.44 -16.21 3.82
CA VAL A 122 4.24 -16.42 5.04
C VAL A 122 3.73 -17.60 5.86
N THR A 123 2.49 -18.06 5.60
CA THR A 123 1.77 -19.14 6.32
C THR A 123 1.60 -18.89 7.82
N THR A 124 1.89 -17.67 8.27
CA THR A 124 1.76 -17.21 9.66
C THR A 124 1.10 -15.84 9.69
N ALA A 125 0.32 -15.58 10.72
CA ALA A 125 -0.29 -14.28 10.97
C ALA A 125 0.08 -13.80 12.38
N THR A 126 0.62 -12.58 12.45
CA THR A 126 0.83 -11.85 13.71
C THR A 126 0.21 -10.48 13.58
N ALA A 127 -0.28 -9.90 14.66
CA ALA A 127 -0.86 -8.56 14.64
C ALA A 127 0.16 -7.48 14.22
N THR A 128 1.46 -7.78 14.30
CA THR A 128 2.58 -6.88 13.97
C THR A 128 3.15 -7.08 12.56
N CYS A 129 2.65 -8.05 11.77
CA CYS A 129 3.19 -8.38 10.44
C CYS A 129 3.22 -7.22 9.44
N GLY A 130 2.32 -6.25 9.60
CA GLY A 130 2.20 -5.09 8.71
C GLY A 130 3.02 -3.87 9.12
N THR A 131 3.71 -3.90 10.25
CA THR A 131 4.45 -2.74 10.76
C THR A 131 5.55 -2.30 9.79
N GLY A 132 5.54 -1.01 9.42
CA GLY A 132 6.50 -0.42 8.49
C GLY A 132 6.12 -0.55 7.01
N TYR A 133 5.05 -1.27 6.65
CA TYR A 133 4.61 -1.36 5.26
C TYR A 133 4.03 -0.04 4.75
N GLU A 134 3.45 0.78 5.64
CA GLU A 134 2.99 2.13 5.32
C GLU A 134 4.15 3.01 4.79
N THR A 135 5.29 2.99 5.47
CA THR A 135 6.49 3.73 5.05
C THR A 135 7.04 3.21 3.72
N ASN A 136 7.09 1.89 3.54
CA ASN A 136 7.52 1.28 2.28
C ASN A 136 6.56 1.61 1.13
N ALA A 137 5.25 1.64 1.37
CA ALA A 137 4.26 2.02 0.37
C ALA A 137 4.43 3.48 -0.07
N ILE A 138 4.61 4.41 0.88
CA ILE A 138 4.90 5.81 0.59
C ILE A 138 6.17 5.92 -0.25
N LEU A 139 7.23 5.22 0.12
CA LEU A 139 8.50 5.21 -0.60
C LEU A 139 8.31 4.76 -2.07
N CYS A 140 7.58 3.67 -2.30
CA CYS A 140 7.28 3.17 -3.65
C CYS A 140 6.51 4.18 -4.49
N VAL A 141 5.53 4.85 -3.89
CA VAL A 141 4.67 5.84 -4.56
C VAL A 141 5.47 7.09 -4.94
N VAL A 142 6.30 7.60 -4.02
CA VAL A 142 7.13 8.81 -4.24
C VAL A 142 8.22 8.53 -5.27
N VAL A 143 8.94 7.41 -5.13
CA VAL A 143 9.96 7.00 -6.11
C VAL A 143 9.33 6.75 -7.49
N GLY A 144 8.09 6.27 -7.53
CA GLY A 144 7.28 6.16 -8.76
C GLY A 144 6.88 7.50 -9.37
N GLY A 145 7.14 8.64 -8.70
CA GLY A 145 6.85 9.99 -9.21
C GLY A 145 5.40 10.42 -9.04
N THR A 146 4.70 9.89 -8.05
CA THR A 146 3.41 10.40 -7.60
C THR A 146 3.66 11.49 -6.55
N SER A 147 3.14 12.71 -6.78
CA SER A 147 3.34 13.84 -5.87
C SER A 147 2.63 13.63 -4.53
N LEU A 148 3.35 13.91 -3.44
CA LEU A 148 2.78 13.90 -2.08
C LEU A 148 1.80 15.06 -1.84
N LYS A 149 1.90 16.14 -2.60
CA LYS A 149 0.96 17.27 -2.54
C LYS A 149 -0.38 16.93 -3.20
N GLY A 150 -0.45 15.83 -3.95
CA GLY A 150 -1.65 15.36 -4.64
C GLY A 150 -1.80 15.89 -6.07
N GLY A 151 -2.89 15.52 -6.72
CA GLY A 151 -3.25 15.96 -8.08
C GLY A 151 -2.46 15.32 -9.23
N LYS A 152 -1.27 14.81 -8.98
CA LYS A 152 -0.42 14.18 -9.99
C LYS A 152 0.01 12.78 -9.54
N GLY A 153 -0.30 11.77 -10.33
CA GLY A 153 0.09 10.39 -10.06
C GLY A 153 -0.29 9.45 -11.20
N SER A 154 0.32 8.27 -11.22
CA SER A 154 0.02 7.25 -12.23
C SER A 154 0.25 5.87 -11.66
N VAL A 155 -0.71 4.97 -11.85
CA VAL A 155 -0.62 3.56 -11.41
C VAL A 155 0.62 2.87 -12.00
N LEU A 156 0.90 3.09 -13.28
CA LEU A 156 2.05 2.47 -13.94
C LEU A 156 3.39 2.98 -13.37
N ARG A 157 3.50 4.27 -13.08
CA ARG A 157 4.70 4.82 -12.45
C ARG A 157 4.87 4.29 -11.03
N THR A 158 3.80 4.19 -10.27
CA THR A 158 3.82 3.58 -8.93
C THR A 158 4.27 2.11 -9.00
N MET A 159 3.80 1.34 -10.00
CA MET A 159 4.27 -0.02 -10.24
C MET A 159 5.79 -0.08 -10.47
N LEU A 160 6.33 0.82 -11.29
CA LEU A 160 7.78 0.90 -11.50
C LEU A 160 8.53 1.21 -10.18
N GLY A 161 7.98 2.09 -9.35
CA GLY A 161 8.51 2.37 -8.01
C GLY A 161 8.51 1.12 -7.11
N VAL A 162 7.43 0.34 -7.12
CA VAL A 162 7.33 -0.92 -6.36
C VAL A 162 8.40 -1.91 -6.83
N ILE A 163 8.57 -2.10 -8.14
CA ILE A 163 9.58 -2.99 -8.71
C ILE A 163 10.98 -2.54 -8.29
N LEU A 164 11.29 -1.25 -8.41
CA LEU A 164 12.60 -0.70 -8.08
C LEU A 164 12.95 -0.90 -6.60
N ILE A 165 12.04 -0.55 -5.69
CA ILE A 165 12.26 -0.70 -4.25
C ILE A 165 12.36 -2.18 -3.83
N THR A 166 11.56 -3.05 -4.47
CA THR A 166 11.62 -4.50 -4.21
C THR A 166 12.95 -5.09 -4.69
N LEU A 167 13.42 -4.70 -5.88
CA LEU A 167 14.73 -5.12 -6.40
C LEU A 167 15.85 -4.63 -5.49
N LEU A 168 15.81 -3.37 -5.07
CA LEU A 168 16.79 -2.81 -4.14
C LEU A 168 16.82 -3.61 -2.82
N GLY A 169 15.65 -3.95 -2.26
CA GLY A 169 15.54 -4.80 -1.08
C GLY A 169 16.14 -6.19 -1.29
N ASN A 170 15.87 -6.82 -2.43
CA ASN A 170 16.43 -8.12 -2.77
C ASN A 170 17.96 -8.08 -2.96
N CYS A 171 18.47 -7.04 -3.62
CA CYS A 171 19.92 -6.85 -3.75
C CYS A 171 20.60 -6.71 -2.38
N MET A 172 20.01 -5.93 -1.47
CA MET A 172 20.54 -5.78 -0.11
C MET A 172 20.52 -7.10 0.66
N ASN A 173 19.47 -7.92 0.49
CA ASN A 173 19.41 -9.26 1.09
C ASN A 173 20.50 -10.20 0.54
N LEU A 174 20.73 -10.19 -0.78
CA LEU A 174 21.76 -11.02 -1.41
C LEU A 174 23.17 -10.61 -1.00
N LEU A 175 23.38 -9.31 -0.71
CA LEU A 175 24.65 -8.80 -0.17
C LEU A 175 24.83 -9.11 1.33
N GLY A 176 23.87 -9.77 1.97
CA GLY A 176 23.93 -10.12 3.39
C GLY A 176 23.82 -8.94 4.34
N LEU A 177 23.29 -7.79 3.87
CA LEU A 177 23.12 -6.62 4.73
C LEU A 177 22.05 -6.86 5.80
N SER A 178 22.38 -6.47 7.04
CA SER A 178 21.43 -6.57 8.15
C SER A 178 20.15 -5.78 7.91
N THR A 179 19.04 -6.21 8.51
CA THR A 179 17.73 -5.53 8.44
C THR A 179 17.80 -4.06 8.88
N TYR A 180 18.69 -3.76 9.83
CA TYR A 180 18.92 -2.38 10.31
C TYR A 180 19.54 -1.51 9.22
N MET A 181 20.55 -2.02 8.52
CA MET A 181 21.20 -1.30 7.42
C MET A 181 20.21 -1.08 6.25
N GLN A 182 19.39 -2.09 5.94
CA GLN A 182 18.32 -1.95 4.95
C GLN A 182 17.31 -0.86 5.32
N SER A 183 16.96 -0.74 6.59
CA SER A 183 16.06 0.32 7.08
C SER A 183 16.67 1.71 6.94
N ILE A 184 17.96 1.86 7.25
CA ILE A 184 18.70 3.11 7.06
C ILE A 184 18.70 3.50 5.56
N MET A 185 19.03 2.56 4.67
CA MET A 185 19.05 2.80 3.23
C MET A 185 17.68 3.20 2.68
N ARG A 186 16.61 2.53 3.10
CA ARG A 186 15.24 2.89 2.70
C ARG A 186 14.85 4.27 3.19
N GLY A 187 15.19 4.61 4.43
CA GLY A 187 14.98 5.94 4.99
C GLY A 187 15.72 7.03 4.22
N ALA A 188 16.99 6.80 3.87
CA ALA A 188 17.79 7.71 3.06
C ALA A 188 17.18 7.91 1.67
N VAL A 189 16.77 6.84 1.00
CA VAL A 189 16.11 6.91 -0.32
C VAL A 189 14.80 7.70 -0.22
N LEU A 190 14.02 7.52 0.85
CA LEU A 190 12.79 8.28 1.08
C LEU A 190 13.05 9.78 1.20
N VAL A 191 14.04 10.17 2.01
CA VAL A 191 14.41 11.59 2.20
C VAL A 191 14.85 12.22 0.88
N ILE A 192 15.71 11.52 0.12
CA ILE A 192 16.18 12.00 -1.18
C ILE A 192 15.02 12.10 -2.18
N ALA A 193 14.13 11.13 -2.21
CA ALA A 193 12.97 11.12 -3.11
C ALA A 193 12.01 12.28 -2.82
N ILE A 194 11.72 12.56 -1.55
CA ILE A 194 10.88 13.70 -1.13
C ILE A 194 11.57 15.04 -1.47
N TRP A 195 12.88 15.12 -1.25
CA TRP A 195 13.64 16.34 -1.58
C TRP A 195 13.62 16.64 -3.09
N LEU A 196 13.77 15.60 -3.92
CA LEU A 196 13.67 15.70 -5.38
C LEU A 196 12.26 16.05 -5.85
N ASP A 197 11.20 15.47 -5.24
CA ASP A 197 9.81 15.79 -5.56
C ASP A 197 9.52 17.28 -5.28
N ASN A 198 9.98 17.78 -4.15
CA ASN A 198 9.79 19.20 -3.79
C ASN A 198 10.54 20.15 -4.73
N ARG A 199 11.71 19.76 -5.27
CA ARG A 199 12.45 20.60 -6.24
C ARG A 199 11.85 20.61 -7.65
N ARG A 200 11.09 19.60 -8.05
CA ARG A 200 10.45 19.56 -9.37
C ARG A 200 9.24 20.46 -9.48
N GLU A 201 8.79 21.01 -8.38
CA GLU A 201 7.61 21.89 -8.33
C GLU A 201 7.95 23.36 -8.11
N LEU A 202 9.24 23.71 -7.99
CA LEU A 202 9.79 25.06 -8.06
C LEU A 202 10.20 25.41 -9.49
#